data_bbde164c46e532443da5083561ef3791
#
_entry.id   bbde164c46e532443da5083561ef3791
#
_cell.length_a   1.000
_cell.length_b   1.000
_cell.length_c   1.000
_cell.angle_alpha   90.00
_cell.angle_beta   90.00
_cell.angle_gamma   90.00
#
_symmetry.space_group_name_H-M   'P 1'
#
loop_
_entity.id
_entity.type
_entity.pdbx_description
1 polymer ?
#
loop_
_entity_poly.entity_id
_entity_poly.type
_entity_poly.pdbx_seq_one_letter_code
_entity_poly.pdbx_strand_id
1 'polypeptide(L)'
;MRGSMADSVEELTPKQLKKLEKNSDTRTLDPWERYRSLIDAYDAFFDMNELADRKTRFALVMMGALNALNVVIGTQRIFGDLTAGMRPVMGIYFTLYAILSLYFFLQAIATLRPRISMFPGGEPQAANRAGLRFIGDIIGASSDEYYRRWTTVNIGDLCKETAHHVQVVARVTDAKFQALNRVYNGLTAMTALSAIM
;
A
#
# COMPACT_ATOMS: atom_id res chain seq x y z
N MET A 1 -15.88 0.63 -53.02
CA MET A 1 -17.06 0.17 -52.27
C MET A 1 -16.66 -0.02 -50.82
N ARG A 2 -16.88 1.02 -50.00
CA ARG A 2 -16.73 0.97 -48.55
C ARG A 2 -18.10 0.78 -47.94
N GLY A 3 -18.48 -0.46 -47.61
CA GLY A 3 -19.71 -0.78 -46.90
C GLY A 3 -19.60 -0.33 -45.46
N SER A 4 -20.49 0.50 -45.03
CA SER A 4 -20.71 1.01 -43.70
C SER A 4 -20.98 -0.15 -42.71
N MET A 5 -20.09 -0.35 -41.78
CA MET A 5 -20.22 -1.28 -40.61
C MET A 5 -20.79 -0.54 -39.38
N ALA A 6 -21.56 0.54 -39.62
CA ALA A 6 -22.01 1.45 -38.56
C ALA A 6 -23.51 1.35 -38.22
N ASP A 7 -24.26 0.41 -38.81
CA ASP A 7 -25.74 0.38 -38.69
C ASP A 7 -26.27 -0.93 -38.09
N SER A 8 -25.90 -1.27 -36.87
CA SER A 8 -26.67 -2.23 -36.06
C SER A 8 -26.38 -2.13 -34.55
N VAL A 9 -26.31 -0.90 -34.03
CA VAL A 9 -26.64 -0.73 -32.62
C VAL A 9 -28.15 -0.67 -32.54
N GLU A 10 -28.79 -1.84 -32.45
CA GLU A 10 -30.22 -1.97 -32.19
C GLU A 10 -30.50 -1.20 -30.87
N GLU A 11 -31.19 -0.05 -31.00
CA GLU A 11 -31.59 0.75 -29.83
C GLU A 11 -32.48 -0.11 -28.93
N LEU A 12 -31.91 -0.64 -27.88
CA LEU A 12 -32.63 -1.42 -26.89
C LEU A 12 -33.75 -0.58 -26.29
N THR A 13 -34.98 -1.09 -26.36
CA THR A 13 -36.14 -0.39 -25.80
C THR A 13 -35.94 -0.21 -24.26
N PRO A 14 -36.51 0.86 -23.65
CA PRO A 14 -36.40 1.11 -22.21
C PRO A 14 -36.84 -0.08 -21.32
N LYS A 15 -37.75 -0.92 -21.84
CA LYS A 15 -38.17 -2.15 -21.16
C LYS A 15 -37.09 -3.25 -21.21
N GLN A 16 -36.35 -3.35 -22.31
CA GLN A 16 -35.25 -4.30 -22.48
C GLN A 16 -34.05 -3.88 -21.62
N LEU A 17 -33.75 -2.57 -21.57
CA LEU A 17 -32.73 -2.01 -20.69
C LEU A 17 -33.02 -2.32 -19.19
N LYS A 18 -34.26 -2.05 -18.71
CA LYS A 18 -34.65 -2.40 -17.33
C LYS A 18 -34.61 -3.90 -17.04
N LYS A 19 -34.89 -4.75 -18.03
CA LYS A 19 -34.81 -6.20 -17.85
C LYS A 19 -33.38 -6.70 -17.86
N LEU A 20 -32.48 -6.08 -18.63
CA LEU A 20 -31.05 -6.34 -18.59
C LEU A 20 -30.42 -5.87 -17.27
N GLU A 21 -30.77 -4.68 -16.81
CA GLU A 21 -30.33 -4.10 -15.53
C GLU A 21 -30.78 -5.00 -14.36
N LYS A 22 -32.04 -5.43 -14.32
CA LYS A 22 -32.55 -6.35 -13.31
C LYS A 22 -31.91 -7.75 -13.36
N ASN A 23 -31.56 -8.24 -14.54
CA ASN A 23 -30.87 -9.53 -14.69
C ASN A 23 -29.37 -9.43 -14.39
N SER A 24 -28.75 -8.27 -14.61
CA SER A 24 -27.33 -8.04 -14.26
C SER A 24 -27.10 -8.04 -12.76
N ASP A 25 -28.01 -7.46 -11.96
CA ASP A 25 -27.89 -7.36 -10.52
C ASP A 25 -28.00 -8.72 -9.77
N THR A 26 -28.59 -9.72 -10.40
CA THR A 26 -28.81 -11.05 -9.80
C THR A 26 -27.96 -12.15 -10.41
N ARG A 27 -27.26 -11.86 -11.51
CA ARG A 27 -26.40 -12.84 -12.19
C ARG A 27 -25.13 -13.10 -11.40
N THR A 28 -24.86 -14.36 -11.09
CA THR A 28 -23.53 -14.77 -10.57
C THR A 28 -22.48 -14.62 -11.65
N LEU A 29 -21.34 -14.03 -11.29
CA LEU A 29 -20.22 -13.88 -12.20
C LEU A 29 -19.76 -15.25 -12.73
N ASP A 30 -19.44 -15.32 -14.00
CA ASP A 30 -18.79 -16.44 -14.63
C ASP A 30 -17.33 -16.59 -14.07
N PRO A 31 -16.71 -17.78 -14.10
CA PRO A 31 -15.35 -17.99 -13.60
C PRO A 31 -14.30 -17.03 -14.17
N TRP A 32 -14.39 -16.67 -15.44
CA TRP A 32 -13.48 -15.71 -16.06
C TRP A 32 -13.72 -14.26 -15.62
N GLU A 33 -15.00 -13.87 -15.46
CA GLU A 33 -15.37 -12.56 -14.94
C GLU A 33 -14.87 -12.40 -13.50
N ARG A 34 -15.02 -13.44 -12.67
CA ARG A 34 -14.47 -13.48 -11.31
C ARG A 34 -12.96 -13.35 -11.30
N TYR A 35 -12.29 -14.09 -12.17
CA TYR A 35 -10.85 -14.04 -12.27
C TYR A 35 -10.35 -12.65 -12.66
N ARG A 36 -10.96 -12.02 -13.68
CA ARG A 36 -10.63 -10.65 -14.08
C ARG A 36 -10.84 -9.65 -12.95
N SER A 37 -12.01 -9.69 -12.30
CA SER A 37 -12.29 -8.80 -11.16
C SER A 37 -11.29 -8.98 -10.01
N LEU A 38 -10.81 -10.19 -9.78
CA LEU A 38 -9.77 -10.45 -8.77
C LEU A 38 -8.41 -9.87 -9.19
N ILE A 39 -8.06 -9.96 -10.48
CA ILE A 39 -6.83 -9.33 -11.00
C ILE A 39 -6.93 -7.81 -10.91
N ASP A 40 -8.04 -7.22 -11.32
CA ASP A 40 -8.25 -5.76 -11.22
C ASP A 40 -8.15 -5.28 -9.77
N ALA A 41 -8.71 -6.05 -8.82
CA ALA A 41 -8.57 -5.76 -7.39
C ALA A 41 -7.12 -5.89 -6.91
N TYR A 42 -6.39 -6.90 -7.38
CA TYR A 42 -4.97 -7.09 -7.05
C TYR A 42 -4.13 -5.91 -7.53
N ASP A 43 -4.33 -5.48 -8.77
CA ASP A 43 -3.60 -4.37 -9.38
C ASP A 43 -3.92 -3.04 -8.65
N ALA A 44 -5.20 -2.82 -8.30
CA ALA A 44 -5.60 -1.66 -7.51
C ALA A 44 -4.90 -1.61 -6.14
N PHE A 45 -4.78 -2.74 -5.43
CA PHE A 45 -4.04 -2.78 -4.17
C PHE A 45 -2.54 -2.60 -4.35
N PHE A 46 -1.99 -3.08 -5.47
CA PHE A 46 -0.58 -2.85 -5.80
C PHE A 46 -0.29 -1.35 -6.00
N ASP A 47 -1.14 -0.67 -6.78
CA ASP A 47 -1.06 0.78 -7.01
C ASP A 47 -1.21 1.57 -5.69
N MET A 48 -2.14 1.15 -4.82
CA MET A 48 -2.29 1.75 -3.49
C MET A 48 -1.03 1.58 -2.63
N ASN A 49 -0.37 0.42 -2.69
CA ASN A 49 0.89 0.19 -1.99
C ASN A 49 2.00 1.11 -2.51
N GLU A 50 2.12 1.26 -3.83
CA GLU A 50 3.10 2.16 -4.44
C GLU A 50 2.83 3.62 -4.04
N LEU A 51 1.56 4.03 -4.04
CA LEU A 51 1.15 5.35 -3.57
C LEU A 51 1.54 5.58 -2.10
N ALA A 52 1.35 4.60 -1.23
CA ALA A 52 1.75 4.69 0.18
C ALA A 52 3.27 4.84 0.32
N ASP A 53 4.04 4.11 -0.46
CA ASP A 53 5.51 4.21 -0.46
C ASP A 53 6.00 5.57 -0.97
N ARG A 54 5.40 6.12 -2.03
CA ARG A 54 5.69 7.48 -2.54
C ARG A 54 5.38 8.55 -1.48
N LYS A 55 4.22 8.46 -0.82
CA LYS A 55 3.85 9.38 0.26
C LYS A 55 4.78 9.28 1.45
N THR A 56 5.23 8.07 1.82
CA THR A 56 6.19 7.89 2.92
C THR A 56 7.55 8.52 2.58
N ARG A 57 8.04 8.35 1.36
CA ARG A 57 9.29 9.00 0.90
C ARG A 57 9.17 10.52 0.94
N PHE A 58 8.05 11.07 0.51
CA PHE A 58 7.80 12.50 0.61
C PHE A 58 7.80 12.98 2.06
N ALA A 59 7.13 12.27 2.97
CA ALA A 59 7.14 12.60 4.39
C ALA A 59 8.55 12.57 4.99
N LEU A 60 9.40 11.60 4.59
CA LEU A 60 10.81 11.54 5.02
C LEU A 60 11.62 12.77 4.56
N VAL A 61 11.42 13.21 3.32
CA VAL A 61 12.08 14.43 2.81
C VAL A 61 11.64 15.66 3.60
N MET A 62 10.35 15.79 3.88
CA MET A 62 9.81 16.90 4.67
C MET A 62 10.32 16.87 6.11
N MET A 63 10.41 15.70 6.74
CA MET A 63 11.01 15.55 8.07
C MET A 63 12.50 15.96 8.07
N GLY A 64 13.24 15.56 7.02
CA GLY A 64 14.64 15.97 6.86
C GLY A 64 14.79 17.49 6.74
N ALA A 65 13.95 18.13 5.95
CA ALA A 65 13.94 19.59 5.79
C ALA A 65 13.60 20.32 7.10
N LEU A 66 12.58 19.84 7.84
CA LEU A 66 12.22 20.38 9.16
C LEU A 66 13.36 20.22 10.16
N ASN A 67 14.02 19.07 10.17
CA ASN A 67 15.18 18.84 11.05
C ASN A 67 16.33 19.81 10.74
N ALA A 68 16.65 19.98 9.45
CA ALA A 68 17.69 20.93 9.04
C ALA A 68 17.34 22.36 9.46
N LEU A 69 16.10 22.77 9.25
CA LEU A 69 15.62 24.10 9.67
C LEU A 69 15.72 24.28 11.18
N ASN A 70 15.28 23.32 11.99
CA ASN A 70 15.38 23.38 13.45
C ASN A 70 16.83 23.44 13.94
N VAL A 71 17.75 22.70 13.30
CA VAL A 71 19.18 22.77 13.63
C VAL A 71 19.72 24.17 13.35
N VAL A 72 19.42 24.75 12.19
CA VAL A 72 19.88 26.12 11.84
C VAL A 72 19.34 27.16 12.80
N ILE A 73 18.03 27.19 13.03
CA ILE A 73 17.41 28.16 13.95
C ILE A 73 17.92 27.92 15.37
N GLY A 74 18.02 26.66 15.79
CA GLY A 74 18.49 26.32 17.12
C GLY A 74 19.93 26.74 17.39
N THR A 75 20.82 26.52 16.44
CA THR A 75 22.22 26.96 16.59
C THR A 75 22.31 28.47 16.66
N GLN A 76 21.58 29.18 15.80
CA GLN A 76 21.55 30.66 15.84
C GLN A 76 21.03 31.20 17.18
N ARG A 77 19.99 30.59 17.74
CA ARG A 77 19.44 31.05 19.04
C ARG A 77 20.32 30.66 20.22
N ILE A 78 20.93 29.47 20.23
CA ILE A 78 21.79 29.00 21.34
C ILE A 78 23.09 29.82 21.42
N PHE A 79 23.68 30.17 20.28
CA PHE A 79 24.93 30.94 20.21
C PHE A 79 24.70 32.46 20.14
N GLY A 80 23.45 32.92 19.93
CA GLY A 80 23.06 34.32 19.96
C GLY A 80 22.76 34.85 21.38
N ASP A 81 22.06 35.95 21.46
CA ASP A 81 21.82 36.72 22.70
C ASP A 81 20.78 36.12 23.69
N LEU A 82 20.74 34.80 23.82
CA LEU A 82 19.89 34.16 24.83
C LEU A 82 20.37 34.51 26.25
N THR A 83 19.45 35.06 27.04
CA THR A 83 19.66 35.23 28.49
C THR A 83 20.00 33.89 29.14
N ALA A 84 20.92 33.89 30.11
CA ALA A 84 21.43 32.67 30.75
C ALA A 84 20.31 31.75 31.28
N GLY A 85 19.16 32.27 31.65
CA GLY A 85 18.01 31.51 32.12
C GLY A 85 17.23 30.75 31.05
N MET A 86 17.29 31.17 29.77
CA MET A 86 16.57 30.52 28.67
C MET A 86 17.35 29.35 28.03
N ARG A 87 18.67 29.27 28.22
CA ARG A 87 19.51 28.20 27.65
C ARG A 87 19.08 26.80 28.05
N PRO A 88 18.79 26.47 29.34
CA PRO A 88 18.36 25.13 29.71
C PRO A 88 17.00 24.76 29.12
N VAL A 89 16.06 25.71 29.01
CA VAL A 89 14.74 25.48 28.41
C VAL A 89 14.87 25.10 26.95
N MET A 90 15.72 25.81 26.20
CA MET A 90 16.01 25.48 24.81
C MET A 90 16.71 24.14 24.66
N GLY A 91 17.63 23.79 25.55
CA GLY A 91 18.27 22.48 25.57
C GLY A 91 17.28 21.34 25.75
N ILE A 92 16.34 21.47 26.69
CA ILE A 92 15.26 20.48 26.88
C ILE A 92 14.37 20.38 25.64
N TYR A 93 13.97 21.52 25.07
CA TYR A 93 13.17 21.52 23.83
C TYR A 93 13.86 20.76 22.70
N PHE A 94 15.14 21.06 22.40
CA PHE A 94 15.88 20.38 21.35
C PHE A 94 16.04 18.89 21.60
N THR A 95 16.28 18.49 22.86
CA THR A 95 16.39 17.09 23.22
C THR A 95 15.08 16.35 22.97
N LEU A 96 13.94 16.91 23.41
CA LEU A 96 12.61 16.33 23.15
C LEU A 96 12.29 16.27 21.68
N TYR A 97 12.57 17.35 20.93
CA TYR A 97 12.37 17.37 19.48
C TYR A 97 13.22 16.31 18.77
N ALA A 98 14.48 16.15 19.14
CA ALA A 98 15.38 15.15 18.54
C ALA A 98 14.89 13.72 18.80
N ILE A 99 14.43 13.42 20.02
CA ILE A 99 13.85 12.11 20.35
C ILE A 99 12.59 11.85 19.51
N LEU A 100 11.70 12.83 19.43
CA LEU A 100 10.47 12.73 18.64
C LEU A 100 10.76 12.52 17.15
N SER A 101 11.68 13.31 16.60
CA SER A 101 12.14 13.21 15.22
C SER A 101 12.73 11.84 14.91
N LEU A 102 13.61 11.34 15.76
CA LEU A 102 14.20 10.02 15.59
C LEU A 102 13.15 8.91 15.61
N TYR A 103 12.19 8.99 16.54
CA TYR A 103 11.09 8.03 16.64
C TYR A 103 10.27 7.97 15.33
N PHE A 104 9.81 9.11 14.82
CA PHE A 104 9.01 9.13 13.59
C PHE A 104 9.83 8.80 12.34
N PHE A 105 11.11 9.15 12.32
CA PHE A 105 12.02 8.75 11.25
C PHE A 105 12.17 7.22 11.17
N LEU A 106 12.35 6.56 12.32
CA LEU A 106 12.39 5.09 12.38
C LEU A 106 11.06 4.45 11.99
N GLN A 107 9.93 5.06 12.38
CA GLN A 107 8.60 4.61 11.94
C GLN A 107 8.43 4.72 10.43
N ALA A 108 8.89 5.79 9.81
CA ALA A 108 8.84 5.96 8.36
C ALA A 108 9.70 4.92 7.62
N ILE A 109 10.90 4.65 8.12
CA ILE A 109 11.75 3.56 7.57
C ILE A 109 11.07 2.20 7.74
N ALA A 110 10.46 1.93 8.89
CA ALA A 110 9.74 0.67 9.13
C ALA A 110 8.54 0.49 8.18
N THR A 111 7.91 1.59 7.74
CA THR A 111 6.81 1.57 6.76
C THR A 111 7.30 1.16 5.37
N LEU A 112 8.52 1.56 4.99
CA LEU A 112 9.15 1.22 3.70
C LEU A 112 9.73 -0.19 3.65
N ARG A 113 9.95 -0.85 4.81
CA ARG A 113 10.50 -2.21 4.82
C ARG A 113 9.53 -3.18 4.15
N PRO A 114 10.04 -4.07 3.27
CA PRO A 114 9.24 -5.16 2.72
C PRO A 114 8.75 -6.05 3.88
N ARG A 115 7.46 -6.15 4.06
CA ARG A 115 6.86 -7.00 5.11
C ARG A 115 6.64 -8.43 4.58
N ILE A 116 7.67 -9.04 4.02
CA ILE A 116 7.64 -10.41 3.51
C ILE A 116 7.23 -11.40 4.64
N SER A 117 7.57 -11.09 5.89
CA SER A 117 7.21 -11.89 7.06
C SER A 117 5.75 -11.78 7.51
N MET A 118 4.97 -10.84 6.97
CA MET A 118 3.53 -10.74 7.24
C MET A 118 2.68 -11.65 6.36
N PHE A 119 3.28 -12.37 5.44
CA PHE A 119 2.61 -13.51 4.86
C PHE A 119 2.49 -14.56 5.96
N PRO A 120 1.29 -14.86 6.47
CA PRO A 120 1.11 -15.94 7.43
C PRO A 120 1.25 -17.29 6.72
N GLY A 121 2.41 -17.50 6.09
CA GLY A 121 2.87 -18.78 5.60
C GLY A 121 3.51 -19.60 6.71
N GLY A 122 3.36 -19.15 7.96
CA GLY A 122 3.74 -19.91 9.15
C GLY A 122 2.72 -20.96 9.58
N GLU A 123 1.54 -21.02 8.97
CA GLU A 123 0.68 -22.17 9.19
C GLU A 123 1.14 -23.35 8.31
N PRO A 124 1.48 -24.49 8.93
CA PRO A 124 1.93 -25.68 8.19
C PRO A 124 0.89 -26.25 7.21
N GLN A 125 -0.33 -25.69 7.18
CA GLN A 125 -1.38 -26.05 6.23
C GLN A 125 -1.15 -25.52 4.81
N ALA A 126 -0.29 -24.51 4.62
CA ALA A 126 0.09 -24.06 3.28
C ALA A 126 1.13 -24.98 2.61
N ALA A 127 1.82 -25.81 3.39
CA ALA A 127 2.88 -26.71 2.88
C ALA A 127 2.40 -27.75 1.86
N ASN A 128 1.07 -27.92 1.67
CA ASN A 128 0.52 -28.89 0.74
C ASN A 128 -0.24 -28.27 -0.46
N ARG A 129 -0.24 -26.93 -0.59
CA ARG A 129 -0.81 -26.24 -1.74
C ARG A 129 0.30 -25.47 -2.43
N ALA A 130 0.97 -26.15 -3.35
CA ALA A 130 1.94 -25.52 -4.23
C ALA A 130 1.24 -24.47 -5.09
N GLY A 131 1.29 -23.20 -4.66
CA GLY A 131 0.72 -22.07 -5.37
C GLY A 131 1.41 -21.82 -6.71
N LEU A 132 0.65 -21.29 -7.67
CA LEU A 132 1.17 -20.95 -9.00
C LEU A 132 1.69 -19.52 -9.09
N ARG A 133 1.26 -18.65 -8.19
CA ARG A 133 1.50 -17.21 -8.25
C ARG A 133 2.29 -16.65 -7.07
N PHE A 134 2.43 -17.41 -6.01
CA PHE A 134 3.17 -16.97 -4.85
C PHE A 134 4.68 -17.15 -5.06
N ILE A 135 5.44 -16.06 -4.85
CA ILE A 135 6.88 -16.04 -5.13
C ILE A 135 7.64 -17.15 -4.39
N GLY A 136 7.25 -17.45 -3.14
CA GLY A 136 7.85 -18.52 -2.36
C GLY A 136 7.62 -19.91 -2.95
N ASP A 137 6.42 -20.16 -3.49
CA ASP A 137 6.05 -21.44 -4.12
C ASP A 137 6.72 -21.59 -5.49
N ILE A 138 6.89 -20.47 -6.22
CA ILE A 138 7.59 -20.45 -7.52
C ILE A 138 9.08 -20.75 -7.32
N ILE A 139 9.73 -20.08 -6.35
CA ILE A 139 11.17 -20.27 -6.09
C ILE A 139 11.44 -21.67 -5.53
N GLY A 140 10.51 -22.23 -4.75
CA GLY A 140 10.65 -23.56 -4.17
C GLY A 140 10.43 -24.72 -5.13
N ALA A 141 9.84 -24.48 -6.31
CA ALA A 141 9.55 -25.50 -7.31
C ALA A 141 10.66 -25.61 -8.37
N SER A 142 10.89 -26.81 -8.90
CA SER A 142 11.68 -26.96 -10.13
C SER A 142 10.90 -26.43 -11.34
N SER A 143 11.62 -26.07 -12.43
CA SER A 143 11.00 -25.56 -13.66
C SER A 143 9.95 -26.53 -14.23
N ASP A 144 10.27 -27.81 -14.24
CA ASP A 144 9.39 -28.88 -14.79
C ASP A 144 8.16 -29.08 -13.89
N GLU A 145 8.34 -29.03 -12.59
CA GLU A 145 7.23 -29.12 -11.64
C GLU A 145 6.31 -27.91 -11.74
N TYR A 146 6.86 -26.71 -11.84
CA TYR A 146 6.10 -25.49 -12.02
C TYR A 146 5.29 -25.50 -13.31
N TYR A 147 5.90 -25.94 -14.44
CA TYR A 147 5.20 -26.10 -15.71
C TYR A 147 4.06 -27.13 -15.60
N ARG A 148 4.32 -28.28 -14.96
CA ARG A 148 3.31 -29.34 -14.77
C ARG A 148 2.11 -28.80 -13.96
N ARG A 149 2.31 -27.98 -12.94
CA ARG A 149 1.23 -27.36 -12.17
C ARG A 149 0.34 -26.49 -13.06
N TRP A 150 0.94 -25.72 -13.98
CA TRP A 150 0.19 -24.91 -14.94
C TRP A 150 -0.66 -25.73 -15.91
N THR A 151 -0.23 -26.91 -16.31
CA THR A 151 -0.98 -27.78 -17.22
C THR A 151 -2.16 -28.50 -16.56
N THR A 152 -2.20 -28.54 -15.24
CA THR A 152 -3.24 -29.27 -14.47
C THR A 152 -4.22 -28.35 -13.73
N VAL A 153 -3.92 -27.05 -13.62
CA VAL A 153 -4.76 -26.09 -12.88
C VAL A 153 -6.06 -25.83 -13.63
N ASN A 154 -7.16 -25.74 -12.88
CA ASN A 154 -8.44 -25.28 -13.40
C ASN A 154 -8.72 -23.83 -12.98
N ILE A 155 -9.64 -23.17 -13.69
CA ILE A 155 -9.96 -21.76 -13.44
C ILE A 155 -10.54 -21.53 -12.03
N GLY A 156 -11.22 -22.52 -11.46
CA GLY A 156 -11.77 -22.44 -10.10
C GLY A 156 -10.67 -22.38 -9.03
N ASP A 157 -9.64 -23.20 -9.18
CA ASP A 157 -8.49 -23.22 -8.27
C ASP A 157 -7.67 -21.94 -8.41
N LEU A 158 -7.49 -21.47 -9.65
CA LEU A 158 -6.82 -20.20 -9.91
C LEU A 158 -7.57 -19.02 -9.28
N CYS A 159 -8.90 -19.00 -9.35
CA CYS A 159 -9.72 -17.98 -8.66
C CYS A 159 -9.55 -18.02 -7.14
N LYS A 160 -9.53 -19.21 -6.54
CA LYS A 160 -9.33 -19.37 -5.09
C LYS A 160 -7.96 -18.87 -4.65
N GLU A 161 -6.91 -19.25 -5.38
CA GLU A 161 -5.56 -18.80 -5.12
C GLU A 161 -5.45 -17.27 -5.25
N THR A 162 -5.98 -16.71 -6.36
CA THR A 162 -5.97 -15.26 -6.58
C THR A 162 -6.74 -14.52 -5.50
N ALA A 163 -7.92 -15.00 -5.09
CA ALA A 163 -8.70 -14.40 -4.02
C ALA A 163 -7.93 -14.38 -2.69
N HIS A 164 -7.21 -15.46 -2.37
CA HIS A 164 -6.34 -15.49 -1.20
C HIS A 164 -5.22 -14.45 -1.29
N HIS A 165 -4.56 -14.32 -2.43
CA HIS A 165 -3.53 -13.33 -2.66
C HIS A 165 -4.06 -11.90 -2.53
N VAL A 166 -5.22 -11.60 -3.14
CA VAL A 166 -5.91 -10.30 -3.01
C VAL A 166 -6.14 -9.98 -1.54
N GLN A 167 -6.64 -10.95 -0.74
CA GLN A 167 -6.87 -10.75 0.68
C GLN A 167 -5.59 -10.45 1.46
N VAL A 168 -4.50 -11.17 1.16
CA VAL A 168 -3.20 -10.94 1.80
C VAL A 168 -2.66 -9.56 1.45
N VAL A 169 -2.69 -9.19 0.16
CA VAL A 169 -2.22 -7.86 -0.29
C VAL A 169 -3.07 -6.75 0.32
N ALA A 170 -4.40 -6.91 0.41
CA ALA A 170 -5.28 -5.96 1.06
C ALA A 170 -4.90 -5.71 2.54
N ARG A 171 -4.58 -6.76 3.30
CA ARG A 171 -4.10 -6.64 4.70
C ARG A 171 -2.77 -5.90 4.79
N VAL A 172 -1.83 -6.19 3.87
CA VAL A 172 -0.55 -5.48 3.80
C VAL A 172 -0.76 -4.01 3.49
N THR A 173 -1.64 -3.72 2.53
CA THR A 173 -2.02 -2.36 2.15
C THR A 173 -2.61 -1.60 3.33
N ASP A 174 -3.58 -2.17 4.04
CA ASP A 174 -4.19 -1.56 5.23
C ASP A 174 -3.14 -1.26 6.31
N ALA A 175 -2.27 -2.23 6.63
CA ALA A 175 -1.20 -2.02 7.60
C ALA A 175 -0.20 -0.92 7.18
N LYS A 176 0.08 -0.77 5.87
CA LYS A 176 0.90 0.32 5.35
C LYS A 176 0.20 1.68 5.51
N PHE A 177 -1.10 1.76 5.18
CA PHE A 177 -1.85 3.01 5.34
C PHE A 177 -1.97 3.44 6.80
N GLN A 178 -2.17 2.51 7.73
CA GLN A 178 -2.16 2.80 9.16
C GLN A 178 -0.79 3.33 9.62
N ALA A 179 0.30 2.72 9.16
CA ALA A 179 1.64 3.20 9.46
C ALA A 179 1.92 4.58 8.84
N LEU A 180 1.49 4.80 7.59
CA LEU A 180 1.58 6.09 6.91
C LEU A 180 0.84 7.19 7.68
N ASN A 181 -0.36 6.92 8.17
CA ASN A 181 -1.14 7.88 8.96
C ASN A 181 -0.40 8.28 10.24
N ARG A 182 0.28 7.34 10.92
CA ARG A 182 1.12 7.65 12.09
C ARG A 182 2.30 8.56 11.72
N VAL A 183 2.94 8.32 10.57
CA VAL A 183 4.04 9.16 10.06
C VAL A 183 3.55 10.59 9.78
N TYR A 184 2.38 10.76 9.14
CA TYR A 184 1.81 12.08 8.88
C TYR A 184 1.39 12.80 10.16
N ASN A 185 0.82 12.11 11.13
CA ASN A 185 0.52 12.67 12.45
C ASN A 185 1.81 13.15 13.15
N GLY A 186 2.89 12.36 13.02
CA GLY A 186 4.20 12.75 13.52
C GLY A 186 4.77 13.99 12.82
N LEU A 187 4.66 14.04 11.49
CA LEU A 187 5.09 15.21 10.71
C LEU A 187 4.31 16.47 11.13
N THR A 188 2.99 16.35 11.33
CA THR A 188 2.16 17.45 11.82
C THR A 188 2.60 17.93 13.21
N ALA A 189 2.85 17.00 14.14
CA ALA A 189 3.34 17.34 15.47
C ALA A 189 4.71 18.03 15.43
N MET A 190 5.64 17.53 14.60
CA MET A 190 6.96 18.15 14.42
C MET A 190 6.86 19.55 13.82
N THR A 191 5.97 19.74 12.83
CA THR A 191 5.73 21.06 12.21
C THR A 191 5.16 22.04 13.25
N ALA A 192 4.18 21.61 14.05
CA ALA A 192 3.62 22.44 15.11
C ALA A 192 4.66 22.85 16.16
N LEU A 193 5.50 21.90 16.58
CA LEU A 193 6.62 22.20 17.49
C LEU A 193 7.60 23.17 16.87
N SER A 194 7.95 23.01 15.60
CA SER A 194 8.87 23.92 14.89
C SER A 194 8.30 25.34 14.77
N ALA A 195 6.98 25.49 14.66
CA ALA A 195 6.33 26.80 14.56
C ALA A 195 6.29 27.58 15.90
N ILE A 196 6.41 26.89 17.03
CA ILE A 196 6.44 27.50 18.38
C ILE A 196 7.82 28.07 18.71
N MET A 197 8.83 27.62 18.03
CA MET A 197 10.24 27.99 18.23
C MET A 197 10.55 29.36 17.59
#